data_5b144c0f71b939d8d94e30a269d1b916
#
_entry.id   5b144c0f71b939d8d94e30a269d1b916
#
_cell.length_a   1.000
_cell.length_b   1.000
_cell.length_c   1.000
_cell.angle_alpha   90.00
_cell.angle_beta   90.00
_cell.angle_gamma   90.00
#
_symmetry.space_group_name_H-M   'P 1'
#
loop_
_entity.id
_entity.type
_entity.pdbx_description
1 polymer ?
#
loop_
_entity_poly.entity_id
_entity_poly.type
_entity_poly.pdbx_seq_one_letter_code
_entity_poly.pdbx_strand_id
1 'polypeptide(L)'
;MNRETFFSEAQKLLVNAKSCIQFVKEANVIKVEQEEFSIPTSIYTNYESVSEDKISRQLLPNDAHPQLIPMQSYGDGNCLFRSISLIVFGNQNYHTEFRVRTIIELTCNEELYLQEETFSEMAEYSHDGILEYIIEVSVSDGSYVPNNRQESLRNEIMHSAKRDTYASMLHIMALCNVIKKPINSIHPLVQNPGIDRDVHNQILFPIGEIYYSDSLSDTLSILWTHTSDTSLVGWKPNHFVPCFPVNEYR
;
A
#
# COMPACT_ATOMS: atom_id res chain seq x y z
N MET A 1 27.21 -2.28 0.34
CA MET A 1 26.36 -1.42 -0.56
C MET A 1 25.48 -0.56 0.32
N ASN A 2 25.19 0.71 -0.03
CA ASN A 2 24.26 1.48 0.76
C ASN A 2 22.81 1.06 0.47
N ARG A 3 21.88 1.40 1.37
CA ARG A 3 20.47 1.02 1.34
C ARG A 3 19.77 1.39 0.01
N GLU A 4 19.86 2.66 -0.41
CA GLU A 4 19.22 3.15 -1.64
C GLU A 4 19.72 2.45 -2.89
N THR A 5 21.05 2.25 -2.97
CA THR A 5 21.68 1.52 -4.10
C THR A 5 21.20 0.08 -4.14
N PHE A 6 21.14 -0.60 -2.98
CA PHE A 6 20.66 -1.99 -2.91
C PHE A 6 19.24 -2.12 -3.48
N PHE A 7 18.30 -1.33 -2.98
CA PHE A 7 16.91 -1.44 -3.42
C PHE A 7 16.69 -0.96 -4.87
N SER A 8 17.50 -0.02 -5.35
CA SER A 8 17.48 0.36 -6.76
C SER A 8 17.95 -0.77 -7.68
N GLU A 9 19.02 -1.48 -7.32
CA GLU A 9 19.49 -2.64 -8.09
C GLU A 9 18.53 -3.82 -7.97
N ALA A 10 17.99 -4.09 -6.78
CA ALA A 10 16.96 -5.11 -6.57
C ALA A 10 15.74 -4.89 -7.46
N GLN A 11 15.24 -3.66 -7.55
CA GLN A 11 14.13 -3.34 -8.46
C GLN A 11 14.49 -3.61 -9.91
N LYS A 12 15.69 -3.24 -10.36
CA LYS A 12 16.14 -3.52 -11.73
C LYS A 12 16.20 -5.02 -12.04
N LEU A 13 16.66 -5.85 -11.09
CA LEU A 13 16.68 -7.31 -11.25
C LEU A 13 15.26 -7.85 -11.46
N LEU A 14 14.29 -7.45 -10.61
CA LEU A 14 12.91 -7.87 -10.74
C LEU A 14 12.27 -7.44 -12.06
N VAL A 15 12.44 -6.17 -12.46
CA VAL A 15 11.89 -5.62 -13.71
C VAL A 15 12.49 -6.30 -14.95
N ASN A 16 13.75 -6.71 -14.92
CA ASN A 16 14.43 -7.34 -16.03
C ASN A 16 14.24 -8.86 -16.10
N ALA A 17 13.52 -9.47 -15.15
CA ALA A 17 13.22 -10.90 -15.18
C ALA A 17 12.41 -11.26 -16.43
N LYS A 18 12.91 -12.24 -17.20
CA LYS A 18 12.33 -12.66 -18.49
C LYS A 18 11.21 -13.70 -18.36
N SER A 19 11.00 -14.22 -17.16
CA SER A 19 9.98 -15.22 -16.86
C SER A 19 9.58 -15.14 -15.39
N CYS A 20 8.38 -15.65 -15.07
CA CYS A 20 7.91 -15.78 -13.68
C CYS A 20 8.89 -16.59 -12.82
N ILE A 21 9.47 -17.68 -13.36
CA ILE A 21 10.45 -18.50 -12.65
C ILE A 21 11.69 -17.68 -12.27
N GLN A 22 12.21 -16.88 -13.20
CA GLN A 22 13.35 -16.01 -12.92
C GLN A 22 12.96 -14.95 -11.89
N PHE A 23 11.79 -14.33 -12.03
CA PHE A 23 11.28 -13.33 -11.10
C PHE A 23 11.22 -13.85 -9.68
N VAL A 24 10.61 -15.02 -9.46
CA VAL A 24 10.53 -15.68 -8.14
C VAL A 24 11.92 -16.01 -7.58
N LYS A 25 12.84 -16.46 -8.43
CA LYS A 25 14.22 -16.73 -8.01
C LYS A 25 14.93 -15.46 -7.53
N GLU A 26 14.84 -14.37 -8.27
CA GLU A 26 15.43 -13.08 -7.88
C GLU A 26 14.79 -12.56 -6.60
N ALA A 27 13.46 -12.63 -6.48
CA ALA A 27 12.75 -12.20 -5.27
C ALA A 27 13.22 -12.96 -4.02
N ASN A 28 13.42 -14.29 -4.11
CA ASN A 28 13.92 -15.08 -2.98
C ASN A 28 15.36 -14.71 -2.56
N VAL A 29 16.23 -14.37 -3.50
CA VAL A 29 17.59 -13.88 -3.20
C VAL A 29 17.50 -12.53 -2.47
N ILE A 30 16.76 -11.58 -3.04
CA ILE A 30 16.59 -10.24 -2.46
C ILE A 30 15.95 -10.32 -1.07
N LYS A 31 15.01 -11.25 -0.84
CA LYS A 31 14.37 -11.48 0.46
C LYS A 31 15.40 -11.70 1.57
N VAL A 32 16.40 -12.51 1.32
CA VAL A 32 17.47 -12.78 2.29
C VAL A 32 18.38 -11.57 2.48
N GLU A 33 18.81 -10.97 1.37
CA GLU A 33 19.77 -9.86 1.41
C GLU A 33 19.18 -8.58 2.03
N GLN A 34 17.88 -8.31 1.86
CA GLN A 34 17.22 -7.13 2.43
C GLN A 34 17.12 -7.15 3.97
N GLU A 35 17.32 -8.30 4.62
CA GLU A 35 17.31 -8.42 6.09
C GLU A 35 18.42 -7.59 6.76
N GLU A 36 19.49 -7.25 6.02
CA GLU A 36 20.51 -6.31 6.50
C GLU A 36 19.97 -4.88 6.73
N PHE A 37 18.81 -4.55 6.16
CA PHE A 37 18.21 -3.22 6.24
C PHE A 37 16.93 -3.24 7.06
N SER A 38 17.03 -3.01 8.36
CA SER A 38 15.87 -2.97 9.27
C SER A 38 14.96 -1.77 8.97
N ILE A 39 13.63 -1.99 9.03
CA ILE A 39 12.64 -0.90 9.01
C ILE A 39 12.54 -0.36 10.45
N PRO A 40 12.51 0.99 10.65
CA PRO A 40 12.29 1.58 11.98
C PRO A 40 10.95 1.12 12.57
N THR A 41 10.95 0.80 13.85
CA THR A 41 9.74 0.41 14.58
C THR A 41 8.91 1.61 15.06
N SER A 42 9.54 2.80 15.16
CA SER A 42 8.86 4.05 15.51
C SER A 42 8.38 4.78 14.26
N ILE A 43 7.20 5.38 14.35
CA ILE A 43 6.69 6.31 13.34
C ILE A 43 7.44 7.64 13.49
N TYR A 44 7.78 8.25 12.37
CA TYR A 44 8.43 9.55 12.34
C TYR A 44 7.41 10.66 12.66
N THR A 45 7.73 11.54 13.60
CA THR A 45 6.79 12.54 14.12
C THR A 45 7.15 14.00 13.77
N ASN A 46 8.26 14.24 13.08
CA ASN A 46 8.67 15.60 12.71
C ASN A 46 8.43 15.87 11.21
N TYR A 47 7.29 16.49 10.90
CA TYR A 47 6.82 16.73 9.52
C TYR A 47 6.94 18.19 9.07
N GLU A 48 7.72 19.01 9.73
CA GLU A 48 7.84 20.46 9.47
C GLU A 48 8.19 20.81 8.00
N SER A 49 8.78 19.87 7.26
CA SER A 49 9.18 20.09 5.86
C SER A 49 8.12 19.68 4.84
N VAL A 50 6.95 19.16 5.26
CA VAL A 50 5.91 18.64 4.36
C VAL A 50 4.67 19.52 4.44
N SER A 51 4.11 19.88 3.29
CA SER A 51 2.91 20.71 3.20
C SER A 51 1.64 19.88 3.26
N GLU A 52 0.58 20.45 3.82
CA GLU A 52 -0.78 19.87 3.76
C GLU A 52 -1.24 19.73 2.31
N ASP A 53 -1.86 18.62 1.97
CA ASP A 53 -2.52 18.40 0.68
C ASP A 53 -3.95 18.94 0.72
N LYS A 54 -4.16 20.10 0.11
CA LYS A 54 -5.45 20.81 0.13
C LYS A 54 -6.56 20.10 -0.63
N ILE A 55 -6.23 19.34 -1.67
CA ILE A 55 -7.20 18.53 -2.44
C ILE A 55 -7.67 17.37 -1.56
N SER A 56 -6.73 16.63 -1.03
CA SER A 56 -6.99 15.51 -0.15
C SER A 56 -7.72 15.91 1.12
N ARG A 57 -7.48 17.13 1.63
CA ARG A 57 -8.22 17.67 2.78
C ARG A 57 -9.73 17.78 2.53
N GLN A 58 -10.13 18.10 1.30
CA GLN A 58 -11.55 18.17 0.91
C GLN A 58 -12.19 16.80 0.73
N LEU A 59 -11.39 15.79 0.45
CA LEU A 59 -11.82 14.40 0.26
C LEU A 59 -11.83 13.59 1.55
N LEU A 60 -11.18 14.08 2.62
CA LEU A 60 -11.11 13.37 3.90
C LEU A 60 -12.53 13.24 4.48
N PRO A 61 -13.04 12.01 4.70
CA PRO A 61 -14.38 11.82 5.22
C PRO A 61 -14.54 12.38 6.63
N ASN A 62 -15.75 12.87 6.98
CA ASN A 62 -16.04 13.37 8.32
C ASN A 62 -16.04 12.28 9.39
N ASP A 63 -16.22 11.02 9.00
CA ASP A 63 -16.12 9.84 9.84
C ASP A 63 -14.68 9.33 10.02
N ALA A 64 -13.75 9.82 9.20
CA ALA A 64 -12.32 9.64 9.48
C ALA A 64 -11.98 10.36 10.81
N HIS A 65 -10.96 9.84 11.51
CA HIS A 65 -10.54 10.43 12.79
C HIS A 65 -10.43 11.96 12.66
N PRO A 66 -11.17 12.76 13.48
CA PRO A 66 -11.36 14.20 13.27
C PRO A 66 -10.07 15.04 13.37
N GLN A 67 -8.96 14.40 13.68
CA GLN A 67 -7.65 15.03 13.90
C GLN A 67 -6.59 14.58 12.89
N LEU A 68 -6.99 14.08 11.72
CA LEU A 68 -6.04 13.70 10.66
C LEU A 68 -5.80 14.88 9.69
N ILE A 69 -4.54 15.04 9.28
CA ILE A 69 -4.12 16.00 8.27
C ILE A 69 -3.46 15.23 7.12
N PRO A 70 -4.03 15.28 5.91
CA PRO A 70 -3.39 14.70 4.73
C PRO A 70 -2.21 15.56 4.29
N MET A 71 -1.05 14.94 4.07
CA MET A 71 0.17 15.61 3.67
C MET A 71 0.54 15.25 2.23
N GLN A 72 1.21 16.17 1.54
CA GLN A 72 1.56 15.98 0.13
C GLN A 72 2.51 14.79 -0.09
N SER A 73 2.20 13.97 -1.07
CA SER A 73 3.11 13.01 -1.68
C SER A 73 3.24 13.24 -3.18
N TYR A 74 4.36 12.83 -3.80
CA TYR A 74 4.54 12.99 -5.25
C TYR A 74 3.65 12.01 -6.01
N GLY A 75 2.93 12.51 -7.04
CA GLY A 75 2.02 11.74 -7.91
C GLY A 75 2.74 11.13 -9.11
N ASP A 76 3.61 10.15 -8.87
CA ASP A 76 4.45 9.53 -9.90
C ASP A 76 4.27 7.99 -9.98
N GLY A 77 3.08 7.49 -9.62
CA GLY A 77 2.82 6.04 -9.53
C GLY A 77 3.42 5.38 -8.29
N ASN A 78 4.33 6.04 -7.57
CA ASN A 78 4.92 5.55 -6.31
C ASN A 78 4.24 6.12 -5.06
N CYS A 79 3.14 6.85 -5.20
CA CYS A 79 2.53 7.64 -4.14
C CYS A 79 2.19 6.85 -2.87
N LEU A 80 1.71 5.60 -2.97
CA LEU A 80 1.52 4.72 -1.81
C LEU A 80 2.84 4.50 -1.06
N PHE A 81 3.88 4.09 -1.77
CA PHE A 81 5.20 3.79 -1.18
C PHE A 81 5.88 5.06 -0.66
N ARG A 82 5.65 6.21 -1.30
CA ARG A 82 6.10 7.52 -0.83
C ARG A 82 5.38 7.93 0.45
N SER A 83 4.08 7.66 0.54
CA SER A 83 3.29 7.91 1.75
C SER A 83 3.83 7.11 2.93
N ILE A 84 4.06 5.82 2.75
CA ILE A 84 4.65 4.96 3.78
C ILE A 84 6.08 5.40 4.12
N SER A 85 6.90 5.73 3.12
CA SER A 85 8.26 6.26 3.33
C SER A 85 8.25 7.52 4.20
N LEU A 86 7.29 8.42 3.96
CA LEU A 86 7.15 9.65 4.73
C LEU A 86 6.79 9.36 6.18
N ILE A 87 5.83 8.45 6.43
CA ILE A 87 5.40 8.08 7.78
C ILE A 87 6.53 7.37 8.55
N VAL A 88 7.27 6.48 7.89
CA VAL A 88 8.28 5.64 8.57
C VAL A 88 9.64 6.34 8.69
N PHE A 89 10.06 7.08 7.67
CA PHE A 89 11.40 7.68 7.60
C PHE A 89 11.41 9.22 7.62
N GLY A 90 10.25 9.87 7.65
CA GLY A 90 10.13 11.33 7.61
C GLY A 90 10.46 11.97 6.27
N ASN A 91 10.63 11.18 5.21
CA ASN A 91 10.89 11.65 3.85
C ASN A 91 10.41 10.62 2.82
N GLN A 92 10.31 11.03 1.54
CA GLN A 92 9.76 10.21 0.47
C GLN A 92 10.82 9.39 -0.31
N ASN A 93 12.08 9.35 0.12
CA ASN A 93 13.19 8.80 -0.65
C ASN A 93 13.24 7.26 -0.64
N TYR A 94 12.66 6.61 0.38
CA TYR A 94 12.68 5.15 0.53
C TYR A 94 11.51 4.45 -0.19
N HIS A 95 10.77 5.14 -1.09
CA HIS A 95 9.65 4.56 -1.83
C HIS A 95 10.03 3.32 -2.66
N THR A 96 11.23 3.31 -3.26
CA THR A 96 11.74 2.15 -4.00
C THR A 96 11.90 0.94 -3.08
N GLU A 97 12.41 1.14 -1.89
CA GLU A 97 12.53 0.08 -0.89
C GLU A 97 11.17 -0.53 -0.54
N PHE A 98 10.18 0.32 -0.18
CA PHE A 98 8.85 -0.19 0.17
C PHE A 98 8.19 -0.90 -1.01
N ARG A 99 8.35 -0.41 -2.25
CA ARG A 99 7.87 -1.13 -3.43
C ARG A 99 8.52 -2.50 -3.54
N VAL A 100 9.85 -2.58 -3.48
CA VAL A 100 10.59 -3.84 -3.60
C VAL A 100 10.18 -4.82 -2.49
N ARG A 101 10.13 -4.38 -1.23
CA ARG A 101 9.70 -5.22 -0.11
C ARG A 101 8.28 -5.73 -0.27
N THR A 102 7.36 -4.88 -0.75
CA THR A 102 5.97 -5.27 -1.03
C THR A 102 5.89 -6.34 -2.11
N ILE A 103 6.64 -6.18 -3.20
CA ILE A 103 6.70 -7.17 -4.28
C ILE A 103 7.29 -8.50 -3.80
N ILE A 104 8.33 -8.44 -2.98
CA ILE A 104 8.94 -9.64 -2.39
C ILE A 104 7.95 -10.34 -1.46
N GLU A 105 7.24 -9.58 -0.61
CA GLU A 105 6.21 -10.12 0.29
C GLU A 105 5.13 -10.85 -0.51
N LEU A 106 4.55 -10.23 -1.53
CA LEU A 106 3.55 -10.83 -2.40
C LEU A 106 4.08 -12.06 -3.15
N THR A 107 5.33 -12.01 -3.66
CA THR A 107 5.92 -13.10 -4.43
C THR A 107 6.24 -14.31 -3.58
N CYS A 108 6.85 -14.09 -2.42
CA CYS A 108 7.33 -15.18 -1.56
C CYS A 108 6.23 -15.80 -0.70
N ASN A 109 5.11 -15.11 -0.54
CA ASN A 109 3.96 -15.53 0.24
C ASN A 109 2.68 -15.58 -0.63
N GLU A 110 2.81 -15.82 -1.94
CA GLU A 110 1.71 -15.81 -2.92
C GLU A 110 0.50 -16.65 -2.45
N GLU A 111 0.75 -17.86 -1.94
CA GLU A 111 -0.31 -18.75 -1.48
C GLU A 111 -1.16 -18.15 -0.36
N LEU A 112 -0.55 -17.34 0.50
CA LEU A 112 -1.22 -16.63 1.58
C LEU A 112 -2.25 -15.63 1.03
N TYR A 113 -1.86 -14.85 0.01
CA TYR A 113 -2.71 -13.84 -0.63
C TYR A 113 -3.77 -14.43 -1.59
N LEU A 114 -3.84 -15.75 -1.72
CA LEU A 114 -4.86 -16.47 -2.47
C LEU A 114 -5.92 -17.14 -1.57
N GLN A 115 -5.82 -16.97 -0.25
CA GLN A 115 -6.75 -17.55 0.76
C GLN A 115 -7.73 -16.48 1.23
N GLU A 116 -9.04 -16.78 1.21
CA GLU A 116 -10.10 -15.90 1.72
C GLU A 116 -9.90 -15.59 3.21
N GLU A 117 -9.39 -16.58 3.97
CA GLU A 117 -9.11 -16.48 5.40
C GLU A 117 -8.08 -15.39 5.69
N THR A 118 -7.07 -15.24 4.84
CA THR A 118 -6.03 -14.21 4.99
C THR A 118 -6.63 -12.82 5.02
N PHE A 119 -7.54 -12.52 4.10
CA PHE A 119 -8.20 -11.22 4.09
C PHE A 119 -9.06 -11.03 5.35
N SER A 120 -9.81 -12.06 5.75
CA SER A 120 -10.65 -12.02 6.95
C SER A 120 -9.85 -11.85 8.24
N GLU A 121 -8.61 -12.32 8.29
CA GLU A 121 -7.70 -12.10 9.42
C GLU A 121 -7.12 -10.68 9.43
N MET A 122 -6.87 -10.10 8.25
CA MET A 122 -6.27 -8.78 8.11
C MET A 122 -7.25 -7.63 8.23
N ALA A 123 -8.52 -7.85 7.89
CA ALA A 123 -9.51 -6.80 7.67
C ALA A 123 -10.65 -6.83 8.69
N GLU A 124 -11.12 -5.66 9.12
CA GLU A 124 -12.32 -5.56 9.95
C GLU A 124 -13.60 -5.90 9.18
N TYR A 125 -13.63 -5.62 7.88
CA TYR A 125 -14.76 -5.91 7.00
C TYR A 125 -14.39 -6.99 5.98
N SER A 126 -15.21 -8.04 5.93
CA SER A 126 -15.04 -9.15 4.98
C SER A 126 -16.40 -9.72 4.57
N HIS A 127 -16.49 -10.22 3.35
CA HIS A 127 -17.66 -10.93 2.81
C HIS A 127 -17.22 -12.01 1.82
N ASP A 128 -18.11 -12.94 1.47
CA ASP A 128 -17.82 -13.99 0.49
C ASP A 128 -17.45 -13.39 -0.87
N GLY A 129 -16.36 -13.86 -1.46
CA GLY A 129 -15.86 -13.40 -2.76
C GLY A 129 -15.06 -12.09 -2.74
N ILE A 130 -14.76 -11.56 -1.55
CA ILE A 130 -14.00 -10.31 -1.41
C ILE A 130 -12.60 -10.39 -2.03
N LEU A 131 -11.96 -11.55 -1.95
CA LEU A 131 -10.62 -11.74 -2.52
C LEU A 131 -10.65 -11.67 -4.05
N GLU A 132 -11.68 -12.24 -4.70
CA GLU A 132 -11.85 -12.13 -6.15
C GLU A 132 -11.99 -10.67 -6.57
N TYR A 133 -12.84 -9.92 -5.85
CA TYR A 133 -13.02 -8.49 -6.07
C TYR A 133 -11.69 -7.72 -5.90
N ILE A 134 -10.93 -7.98 -4.82
CA ILE A 134 -9.66 -7.29 -4.58
C ILE A 134 -8.67 -7.57 -5.71
N ILE A 135 -8.54 -8.82 -6.15
CA ILE A 135 -7.64 -9.20 -7.24
C ILE A 135 -8.10 -8.53 -8.55
N GLU A 136 -9.40 -8.58 -8.87
CA GLU A 136 -9.94 -7.98 -10.08
C GLU A 136 -9.66 -6.47 -10.13
N VAL A 137 -9.96 -5.74 -9.05
CA VAL A 137 -9.74 -4.27 -9.02
C VAL A 137 -8.28 -3.87 -8.88
N SER A 138 -7.42 -4.80 -8.46
CA SER A 138 -5.98 -4.56 -8.30
C SER A 138 -5.21 -4.67 -9.60
N VAL A 139 -5.68 -5.48 -10.54
CA VAL A 139 -4.99 -5.69 -11.82
C VAL A 139 -5.19 -4.48 -12.72
N SER A 140 -4.18 -3.63 -12.75
CA SER A 140 -4.26 -2.28 -13.32
C SER A 140 -4.05 -2.20 -14.83
N ASP A 141 -3.43 -3.21 -15.44
CA ASP A 141 -3.05 -3.23 -16.86
C ASP A 141 -4.00 -4.02 -17.76
N GLY A 142 -5.13 -4.52 -17.21
CA GLY A 142 -6.09 -5.33 -17.93
C GLY A 142 -5.67 -6.79 -18.13
N SER A 143 -4.62 -7.25 -17.44
CA SER A 143 -4.16 -8.64 -17.48
C SER A 143 -4.92 -9.57 -16.50
N TYR A 144 -6.06 -9.13 -15.98
CA TYR A 144 -6.93 -9.97 -15.18
C TYR A 144 -7.42 -11.19 -15.98
N VAL A 145 -7.23 -12.37 -15.38
CA VAL A 145 -7.64 -13.65 -15.99
C VAL A 145 -8.83 -14.21 -15.20
N PRO A 146 -10.07 -14.14 -15.75
CA PRO A 146 -11.24 -14.65 -15.06
C PRO A 146 -11.09 -16.12 -14.67
N ASN A 147 -11.48 -16.44 -13.44
CA ASN A 147 -11.37 -17.78 -12.85
C ASN A 147 -9.93 -18.31 -12.68
N ASN A 148 -8.92 -17.44 -12.76
CA ASN A 148 -7.52 -17.79 -12.48
C ASN A 148 -6.87 -16.71 -11.61
N ARG A 149 -7.22 -16.70 -10.32
CA ARG A 149 -6.71 -15.75 -9.33
C ARG A 149 -5.18 -15.76 -9.25
N GLN A 150 -4.58 -16.94 -9.33
CA GLN A 150 -3.12 -17.08 -9.20
C GLN A 150 -2.41 -16.40 -10.38
N GLU A 151 -2.87 -16.59 -11.59
CA GLU A 151 -2.29 -15.94 -12.77
C GLU A 151 -2.50 -14.42 -12.72
N SER A 152 -3.71 -13.97 -12.34
CA SER A 152 -4.02 -12.55 -12.16
C SER A 152 -3.12 -11.91 -11.12
N LEU A 153 -2.95 -12.53 -9.96
CA LEU A 153 -2.06 -12.06 -8.89
C LEU A 153 -0.61 -11.98 -9.36
N ARG A 154 -0.10 -13.00 -10.05
CA ARG A 154 1.28 -13.01 -10.59
C ARG A 154 1.50 -11.91 -11.63
N ASN A 155 0.52 -11.68 -12.51
CA ASN A 155 0.58 -10.62 -13.50
C ASN A 155 0.68 -9.26 -12.80
N GLU A 156 -0.16 -9.00 -11.80
CA GLU A 156 -0.11 -7.75 -11.03
C GLU A 156 1.23 -7.58 -10.27
N ILE A 157 1.72 -8.63 -9.63
CA ILE A 157 3.03 -8.60 -8.93
C ILE A 157 4.15 -8.22 -9.90
N MET A 158 4.22 -8.87 -11.05
CA MET A 158 5.26 -8.58 -12.05
C MET A 158 5.09 -7.20 -12.68
N HIS A 159 3.84 -6.75 -12.88
CA HIS A 159 3.55 -5.42 -13.40
C HIS A 159 3.96 -4.35 -12.40
N SER A 160 3.58 -4.49 -11.14
CA SER A 160 3.82 -3.50 -10.08
C SER A 160 5.27 -3.43 -9.61
N ALA A 161 6.14 -4.38 -10.01
CA ALA A 161 7.59 -4.26 -9.84
C ALA A 161 8.18 -3.11 -10.68
N LYS A 162 7.54 -2.72 -11.79
CA LYS A 162 7.97 -1.61 -12.64
C LYS A 162 7.83 -0.28 -11.90
N ARG A 163 8.63 0.69 -12.32
CA ARG A 163 8.49 2.06 -11.84
C ARG A 163 7.19 2.67 -12.33
N ASP A 164 6.67 3.60 -11.56
CA ASP A 164 5.54 4.45 -11.95
C ASP A 164 4.23 3.68 -12.22
N THR A 165 4.11 2.47 -11.68
CA THR A 165 2.85 1.71 -11.69
C THR A 165 2.03 2.01 -10.45
N TYR A 166 0.71 2.08 -10.60
CA TYR A 166 -0.20 2.32 -9.47
C TYR A 166 -0.20 1.13 -8.51
N ALA A 167 -0.43 1.44 -7.25
CA ALA A 167 -0.65 0.46 -6.20
C ALA A 167 -2.15 0.35 -5.88
N SER A 168 -2.55 -0.76 -5.28
CA SER A 168 -3.92 -1.13 -4.98
C SER A 168 -4.08 -1.59 -3.54
N MET A 169 -5.27 -2.06 -3.17
CA MET A 169 -5.57 -2.66 -1.88
C MET A 169 -4.64 -3.85 -1.56
N LEU A 170 -4.34 -4.67 -2.55
CA LEU A 170 -3.39 -5.79 -2.42
C LEU A 170 -2.01 -5.33 -1.92
N HIS A 171 -1.53 -4.18 -2.42
CA HIS A 171 -0.25 -3.62 -2.00
C HIS A 171 -0.31 -3.07 -0.57
N ILE A 172 -1.45 -2.52 -0.14
CA ILE A 172 -1.64 -2.06 1.25
C ILE A 172 -1.61 -3.24 2.20
N MET A 173 -2.27 -4.35 1.87
CA MET A 173 -2.23 -5.60 2.63
C MET A 173 -0.78 -6.09 2.81
N ALA A 174 -0.03 -6.18 1.72
CA ALA A 174 1.36 -6.61 1.76
C ALA A 174 2.25 -5.64 2.57
N LEU A 175 2.01 -4.33 2.47
CA LEU A 175 2.70 -3.32 3.28
C LEU A 175 2.46 -3.50 4.77
N CYS A 176 1.26 -3.86 5.21
CA CYS A 176 1.00 -4.19 6.63
C CYS A 176 1.98 -5.27 7.11
N ASN A 177 2.14 -6.35 6.32
CA ASN A 177 3.05 -7.44 6.65
C ASN A 177 4.53 -7.03 6.61
N VAL A 178 4.90 -6.16 5.66
CA VAL A 178 6.28 -5.65 5.52
C VAL A 178 6.67 -4.78 6.71
N ILE A 179 5.80 -3.85 7.13
CA ILE A 179 6.11 -2.88 8.19
C ILE A 179 5.75 -3.39 9.59
N LYS A 180 5.00 -4.51 9.68
CA LYS A 180 4.51 -5.09 10.94
C LYS A 180 3.71 -4.07 11.78
N LYS A 181 2.87 -3.27 11.12
CA LYS A 181 2.00 -2.29 11.75
C LYS A 181 0.65 -2.24 11.04
N PRO A 182 -0.44 -1.89 11.76
CA PRO A 182 -1.73 -1.65 11.14
C PRO A 182 -1.67 -0.46 10.17
N ILE A 183 -2.43 -0.57 9.08
CA ILE A 183 -2.66 0.54 8.14
C ILE A 183 -4.15 0.86 8.11
N ASN A 184 -4.51 2.07 8.48
CA ASN A 184 -5.83 2.63 8.29
C ASN A 184 -5.93 3.16 6.84
N SER A 185 -6.61 2.40 6.01
CA SER A 185 -6.91 2.75 4.62
C SER A 185 -8.20 3.58 4.61
N ILE A 186 -8.10 4.86 4.27
CA ILE A 186 -9.22 5.79 4.28
C ILE A 186 -9.67 6.05 2.85
N HIS A 187 -10.91 5.67 2.51
CA HIS A 187 -11.50 5.94 1.20
C HIS A 187 -12.57 7.03 1.29
N PRO A 188 -12.55 8.06 0.42
CA PRO A 188 -13.53 9.14 0.43
C PRO A 188 -14.96 8.67 0.25
N LEU A 189 -15.92 9.50 0.72
CA LEU A 189 -17.34 9.32 0.46
C LEU A 189 -17.66 9.76 -0.98
N VAL A 190 -17.44 8.89 -1.94
CA VAL A 190 -17.68 9.15 -3.36
C VAL A 190 -18.71 8.17 -3.92
N GLN A 191 -19.55 8.65 -4.83
CA GLN A 191 -20.52 7.80 -5.52
C GLN A 191 -19.85 7.14 -6.74
N ASN A 192 -19.30 5.97 -6.54
CA ASN A 192 -18.82 5.14 -7.65
C ASN A 192 -19.37 3.71 -7.45
N PRO A 193 -20.37 3.27 -8.24
CA PRO A 193 -20.97 1.96 -8.08
C PRO A 193 -20.02 0.78 -8.39
N GLY A 194 -18.84 1.05 -8.94
CA GLY A 194 -17.81 0.03 -9.22
C GLY A 194 -16.75 -0.10 -8.11
N ILE A 195 -16.91 0.65 -7.01
CA ILE A 195 -15.97 0.58 -5.89
C ILE A 195 -16.73 0.22 -4.62
N ASP A 196 -16.41 -0.92 -4.02
CA ASP A 196 -16.86 -1.26 -2.68
C ASP A 196 -16.05 -0.43 -1.67
N ARG A 197 -16.67 0.63 -1.14
CA ARG A 197 -16.02 1.54 -0.20
C ARG A 197 -15.59 0.83 1.07
N ASP A 198 -16.40 -0.09 1.59
CA ASP A 198 -16.12 -0.74 2.87
C ASP A 198 -14.87 -1.63 2.78
N VAL A 199 -14.61 -2.21 1.62
CA VAL A 199 -13.35 -2.92 1.34
C VAL A 199 -12.14 -1.98 1.39
N HIS A 200 -12.29 -0.75 0.88
CA HIS A 200 -11.19 0.21 0.77
C HIS A 200 -11.04 1.12 1.99
N ASN A 201 -12.07 1.22 2.83
CA ASN A 201 -12.13 2.12 3.99
C ASN A 201 -12.17 1.33 5.29
N GLN A 202 -11.02 0.80 5.71
CA GLN A 202 -10.91 -0.03 6.90
C GLN A 202 -9.47 -0.07 7.43
N ILE A 203 -9.32 -0.55 8.67
CA ILE A 203 -7.99 -0.83 9.22
C ILE A 203 -7.59 -2.24 8.82
N LEU A 204 -6.39 -2.35 8.25
CA LEU A 204 -5.76 -3.62 7.94
C LEU A 204 -4.68 -3.94 8.97
N PHE A 205 -4.63 -5.19 9.40
CA PHE A 205 -3.67 -5.69 10.40
C PHE A 205 -2.66 -6.65 9.76
N PRO A 206 -1.40 -6.67 10.21
CA PRO A 206 -0.44 -7.71 9.81
C PRO A 206 -0.91 -9.11 10.24
N ILE A 207 -0.65 -10.10 9.41
CA ILE A 207 -1.02 -11.50 9.68
C ILE A 207 -0.24 -12.04 10.88
N GLY A 208 -0.93 -12.79 11.74
CA GLY A 208 -0.33 -13.45 12.90
C GLY A 208 0.00 -12.54 14.08
N GLU A 209 -0.29 -11.27 14.00
CA GLU A 209 -0.15 -10.31 15.09
C GLU A 209 -1.49 -10.11 15.82
N ILE A 210 -1.48 -10.15 17.14
CA ILE A 210 -2.67 -9.86 17.94
C ILE A 210 -2.64 -8.37 18.31
N TYR A 211 -3.58 -7.61 17.75
CA TYR A 211 -3.74 -6.19 18.07
C TYR A 211 -4.88 -6.00 19.06
N TYR A 212 -4.59 -5.29 20.14
CA TYR A 212 -5.60 -4.83 21.09
C TYR A 212 -6.03 -3.40 20.74
N SER A 213 -7.27 -3.03 21.07
CA SER A 213 -7.83 -1.69 20.78
C SER A 213 -6.95 -0.52 21.25
N ASP A 214 -6.15 -0.73 22.28
CA ASP A 214 -5.24 0.30 22.84
C ASP A 214 -3.97 0.53 22.00
N SER A 215 -3.69 -0.32 21.00
CA SER A 215 -2.52 -0.22 20.12
C SER A 215 -2.75 0.58 18.84
N LEU A 216 -3.91 1.22 18.68
CA LEU A 216 -4.22 2.06 17.51
C LEU A 216 -3.35 3.31 17.38
N SER A 217 -2.63 3.72 18.45
CA SER A 217 -1.65 4.81 18.40
C SER A 217 -0.51 4.58 17.40
N ASP A 218 -0.24 3.32 17.05
CA ASP A 218 0.81 2.92 16.11
C ASP A 218 0.30 2.66 14.69
N THR A 219 -0.99 2.98 14.41
CA THR A 219 -1.62 2.77 13.11
C THR A 219 -1.20 3.85 12.12
N LEU A 220 -0.69 3.44 10.97
CA LEU A 220 -0.39 4.34 9.86
C LEU A 220 -1.67 4.66 9.09
N SER A 221 -1.93 5.94 8.82
CA SER A 221 -3.12 6.35 8.05
C SER A 221 -2.75 6.82 6.66
N ILE A 222 -3.43 6.29 5.64
CA ILE A 222 -3.30 6.69 4.23
C ILE A 222 -4.68 7.00 3.66
N LEU A 223 -4.77 8.01 2.82
CA LEU A 223 -6.00 8.42 2.15
C LEU A 223 -5.89 8.16 0.64
N TRP A 224 -6.90 7.47 0.10
CA TRP A 224 -7.14 7.39 -1.34
C TRP A 224 -7.61 8.76 -1.83
N THR A 225 -6.96 9.29 -2.84
CA THR A 225 -7.23 10.64 -3.31
C THR A 225 -7.04 10.77 -4.82
N HIS A 226 -7.11 11.98 -5.33
CA HIS A 226 -6.88 12.32 -6.73
C HIS A 226 -5.95 13.54 -6.83
N THR A 227 -5.10 13.57 -7.86
CA THR A 227 -4.08 14.62 -8.01
C THR A 227 -4.65 15.97 -8.46
N SER A 228 -5.84 16.00 -9.04
CA SER A 228 -6.32 17.22 -9.73
C SER A 228 -7.80 17.53 -9.62
N ASP A 229 -8.66 16.62 -9.16
CA ASP A 229 -10.10 16.81 -9.25
C ASP A 229 -10.84 16.35 -8.00
N THR A 230 -11.76 17.20 -7.53
CA THR A 230 -12.71 16.94 -6.45
C THR A 230 -14.13 16.69 -6.95
N SER A 231 -14.35 16.63 -8.29
CA SER A 231 -15.66 16.30 -8.81
C SER A 231 -16.00 14.84 -8.49
N LEU A 232 -17.11 14.64 -7.78
CA LEU A 232 -17.45 13.33 -7.21
C LEU A 232 -18.16 12.39 -8.21
N VAL A 233 -18.45 12.85 -9.42
CA VAL A 233 -19.17 12.05 -10.44
C VAL A 233 -18.18 11.23 -11.25
N GLY A 234 -18.26 9.90 -11.12
CA GLY A 234 -17.35 8.97 -11.81
C GLY A 234 -15.92 8.99 -11.25
N TRP A 235 -15.74 9.56 -10.07
CA TRP A 235 -14.43 9.69 -9.42
C TRP A 235 -13.77 8.33 -9.20
N LYS A 236 -12.50 8.26 -9.55
CA LYS A 236 -11.64 7.12 -9.24
C LYS A 236 -10.36 7.62 -8.59
N PRO A 237 -9.89 6.98 -7.53
CA PRO A 237 -8.62 7.35 -6.93
C PRO A 237 -7.48 7.09 -7.93
N ASN A 238 -6.54 8.02 -8.00
CA ASN A 238 -5.30 7.87 -8.77
C ASN A 238 -4.07 8.22 -7.93
N HIS A 239 -4.26 8.47 -6.65
CA HIS A 239 -3.20 8.95 -5.77
C HIS A 239 -3.42 8.50 -4.33
N PHE A 240 -2.33 8.44 -3.57
CA PHE A 240 -2.31 8.19 -2.12
C PHE A 240 -1.55 9.29 -1.42
N VAL A 241 -2.05 9.71 -0.27
CA VAL A 241 -1.36 10.63 0.63
C VAL A 241 -1.33 10.07 2.05
N PRO A 242 -0.26 10.33 2.82
CA PRO A 242 -0.22 9.99 4.24
C PRO A 242 -1.09 10.95 5.04
N CYS A 243 -1.71 10.47 6.11
CA CYS A 243 -2.47 11.28 7.05
C CYS A 243 -1.85 11.20 8.44
N PHE A 244 -1.62 12.36 9.06
CA PHE A 244 -0.98 12.48 10.36
C PHE A 244 -1.94 13.04 11.40
N PRO A 245 -1.85 12.61 12.68
CA PRO A 245 -2.62 13.21 13.76
C PRO A 245 -2.26 14.69 13.96
N VAL A 246 -3.25 15.54 14.20
CA VAL A 246 -3.06 16.99 14.44
C VAL A 246 -2.14 17.29 15.62
N ASN A 247 -2.13 16.42 16.64
CA ASN A 247 -1.34 16.65 17.86
C ASN A 247 0.18 16.50 17.63
N GLU A 248 0.60 15.89 16.52
CA GLU A 248 2.01 15.72 16.15
C GLU A 248 2.51 16.87 15.26
N TYR A 249 1.62 17.79 14.90
CA TYR A 249 1.89 18.93 14.01
C TYR A 249 2.27 20.23 14.75
N ARG A 250 2.36 20.20 16.11
CA ARG A 250 2.67 21.40 16.90
C ARG A 250 4.05 21.37 17.53
#